data_8dde91c3911d02f760659ac84ff40203
#
_entry.id   8dde91c3911d02f760659ac84ff40203
#
_cell.length_a   1.000
_cell.length_b   1.000
_cell.length_c   1.000
_cell.angle_alpha   90.00
_cell.angle_beta   90.00
_cell.angle_gamma   90.00
#
_symmetry.space_group_name_H-M   'P 1'
#
loop_
_entity.id
_entity.type
_entity.pdbx_description
1 polymer ?
#
loop_
_entity_poly.entity_id
_entity_poly.type
_entity_poly.pdbx_seq_one_letter_code
_entity_poly.pdbx_strand_id
1 'polypeptide(L)'
;HQNYPNPFNPVTNIRYDVGLLDGLKQNVSISVYNLLGQKVRTLVENKDQIGHFTIQWNGENDFGKEMPTGMYFVQLTTSTGMIKNSKMMLLK
;
A
#
# COMPACT_ATOMS: atom_id res chain seq x y z
N HIS A 1 7.69 26.63 7.35
CA HIS A 1 7.49 26.41 7.26
C HIS A 1 7.29 25.86 7.11
N GLN A 2 7.17 25.64 7.20
CA GLN A 2 6.86 25.14 7.22
C GLN A 2 6.29 24.72 7.41
N ASN A 3 5.92 24.58 7.69
CA ASN A 3 5.37 24.24 8.03
C ASN A 3 4.87 23.87 7.99
N TYR A 4 4.65 23.53 8.09
CA TYR A 4 4.19 23.14 8.00
C TYR A 4 3.91 22.43 8.01
N PRO A 5 3.82 22.05 8.23
CA PRO A 5 3.49 21.38 8.14
C PRO A 5 3.51 20.85 7.72
N ASN A 6 3.48 20.34 7.88
CA ASN A 6 3.28 20.00 7.32
C ASN A 6 3.15 19.76 7.12
N PRO A 7 3.69 20.55 8.46
CA PRO A 7 2.64 19.94 8.01
C PRO A 7 2.71 18.94 6.98
N PHE A 8 3.48 18.39 6.77
CA PHE A 8 3.29 17.48 5.68
C PHE A 8 3.27 16.08 6.19
N ASN A 9 2.14 15.46 6.05
CA ASN A 9 2.13 14.02 6.16
C ASN A 9 2.56 13.49 4.81
N PRO A 10 3.68 12.80 4.71
CA PRO A 10 4.07 12.22 3.44
C PRO A 10 3.02 11.22 2.99
N VAL A 11 2.66 11.30 1.74
CA VAL A 11 1.69 10.39 1.14
C VAL A 11 2.39 9.68 -0.01
N THR A 12 2.33 8.35 0.01
CA THR A 12 2.88 7.54 -1.06
C THR A 12 1.74 7.01 -1.92
N ASN A 13 1.83 7.23 -3.23
CA ASN A 13 0.85 6.72 -4.18
C ASN A 13 1.31 5.35 -4.66
N ILE A 14 0.40 4.39 -4.60
CA ILE A 14 0.66 3.03 -5.02
C ILE A 14 -0.29 2.69 -6.16
N ARG A 15 0.27 2.38 -7.33
CA ARG A 15 -0.50 2.03 -8.51
C ARG A 15 -0.46 0.54 -8.73
N TYR A 16 -1.60 -0.02 -9.11
CA TYR A 16 -1.65 -1.44 -9.42
C TYR A 16 -2.77 -1.72 -10.42
N ASP A 17 -2.64 -2.85 -11.11
CA ASP A 17 -3.58 -3.29 -12.14
C ASP A 17 -4.12 -4.66 -11.79
N VAL A 18 -5.39 -4.89 -12.06
CA VAL A 18 -6.04 -6.17 -11.77
C VAL A 18 -6.80 -6.62 -13.00
N GLY A 19 -6.56 -7.88 -13.41
CA GLY A 19 -7.35 -8.52 -14.44
C GLY A 19 -7.14 -8.02 -15.85
N LEU A 20 -6.02 -7.31 -16.12
CA LEU A 20 -5.80 -6.73 -17.44
C LEU A 20 -5.47 -7.74 -18.51
N LEU A 21 -4.93 -8.91 -18.12
CA LEU A 21 -4.54 -9.93 -19.09
C LEU A 21 -5.69 -10.86 -19.46
N ASP A 22 -6.54 -11.18 -18.51
CA ASP A 22 -7.61 -12.15 -18.70
C ASP A 22 -9.02 -11.55 -18.62
N GLY A 23 -9.12 -10.27 -18.26
CA GLY A 23 -10.40 -9.59 -18.14
C GLY A 23 -11.25 -10.06 -16.98
N LEU A 24 -10.65 -10.75 -16.00
CA LEU A 24 -11.39 -11.33 -14.89
C LEU A 24 -11.20 -10.50 -13.62
N LYS A 25 -12.31 -10.24 -12.96
CA LYS A 25 -12.30 -9.61 -11.63
C LYS A 25 -11.65 -10.55 -10.63
N GLN A 26 -10.83 -10.00 -9.73
CA GLN A 26 -10.17 -10.77 -8.69
C GLN A 26 -10.38 -10.13 -7.34
N ASN A 27 -10.37 -10.96 -6.31
CA ASN A 27 -10.39 -10.49 -4.92
C ASN A 27 -8.99 -10.10 -4.53
N VAL A 28 -8.81 -8.84 -4.10
CA VAL A 28 -7.51 -8.22 -3.89
C VAL A 28 -7.33 -7.80 -2.45
N SER A 29 -6.15 -8.04 -1.90
CA SER A 29 -5.72 -7.50 -0.61
C SER A 29 -4.35 -6.87 -0.77
N ILE A 30 -4.14 -5.71 -0.16
CA ILE A 30 -2.87 -4.98 -0.23
C ILE A 30 -2.50 -4.52 1.17
N SER A 31 -1.28 -4.83 1.58
CA SER A 31 -0.78 -4.46 2.90
C SER A 31 0.63 -3.93 2.82
N VAL A 32 0.99 -3.11 3.81
CA VAL A 32 2.33 -2.55 3.95
C VAL A 32 3.05 -3.29 5.06
N TYR A 33 4.32 -3.62 4.83
CA TYR A 33 5.17 -4.33 5.79
C TYR A 33 6.46 -3.54 6.00
N ASN A 34 7.03 -3.65 7.21
CA ASN A 34 8.35 -3.07 7.49
C ASN A 34 9.45 -4.05 7.08
N LEU A 35 10.71 -3.65 7.29
CA LEU A 35 11.85 -4.49 6.92
C LEU A 35 11.95 -5.79 7.70
N LEU A 36 11.30 -5.86 8.85
CA LEU A 36 11.26 -7.08 9.66
C LEU A 36 10.16 -8.03 9.21
N GLY A 37 9.37 -7.63 8.21
CA GLY A 37 8.28 -8.44 7.73
C GLY A 37 7.01 -8.34 8.56
N GLN A 38 6.94 -7.36 9.44
CA GLN A 38 5.75 -7.14 10.26
C GLN A 38 4.75 -6.29 9.50
N LYS A 39 3.47 -6.68 9.55
CA LYS A 39 2.42 -5.91 8.90
C LYS A 39 2.24 -4.58 9.62
N VAL A 40 2.28 -3.50 8.84
CA VAL A 40 2.14 -2.14 9.35
C VAL A 40 0.72 -1.63 9.11
N ARG A 41 0.21 -1.82 7.89
CA ARG A 41 -1.06 -1.26 7.49
C ARG A 41 -1.74 -2.12 6.45
N THR A 42 -3.06 -2.30 6.57
CA THR A 42 -3.87 -2.91 5.52
C THR A 42 -4.52 -1.79 4.73
N LEU A 43 -4.23 -1.71 3.44
CA LEU A 43 -4.75 -0.66 2.57
C LEU A 43 -6.01 -1.10 1.82
N VAL A 44 -6.04 -2.35 1.38
CA VAL A 44 -7.19 -2.95 0.71
C VAL A 44 -7.37 -4.34 1.29
N GLU A 45 -8.59 -4.66 1.66
CA GLU A 45 -8.87 -5.98 2.25
C GLU A 45 -10.05 -6.63 1.56
N ASN A 46 -9.78 -7.75 0.87
CA ASN A 46 -10.79 -8.61 0.26
C ASN A 46 -11.77 -7.84 -0.64
N LYS A 47 -11.23 -7.01 -1.53
CA LYS A 47 -12.05 -6.25 -2.46
C LYS A 47 -12.02 -6.88 -3.84
N ASP A 48 -13.19 -7.10 -4.42
CA ASP A 48 -13.29 -7.56 -5.80
C ASP A 48 -13.01 -6.40 -6.74
N GLN A 49 -11.98 -6.54 -7.58
CA GLN A 49 -11.50 -5.44 -8.42
C GLN A 49 -11.10 -5.91 -9.80
N ILE A 50 -11.24 -5.00 -10.76
CA ILE A 50 -10.72 -5.16 -12.12
C ILE A 50 -10.40 -3.76 -12.65
N GLY A 51 -9.24 -3.60 -13.30
CA GLY A 51 -8.85 -2.34 -13.92
C GLY A 51 -7.60 -1.75 -13.31
N HIS A 52 -7.47 -0.44 -13.47
CA HIS A 52 -6.33 0.33 -12.96
C HIS A 52 -6.72 1.05 -11.68
N PHE A 53 -5.86 0.99 -10.69
CA PHE A 53 -6.13 1.59 -9.39
C PHE A 53 -4.93 2.36 -8.87
N THR A 54 -5.22 3.39 -8.07
CA THR A 54 -4.21 4.11 -7.30
C THR A 54 -4.73 4.23 -5.88
N ILE A 55 -3.93 3.81 -4.91
CA ILE A 55 -4.25 4.00 -3.50
C ILE A 55 -3.13 4.78 -2.85
N GLN A 56 -3.42 5.34 -1.68
CA GLN A 56 -2.45 6.15 -0.96
C GLN A 56 -2.20 5.56 0.41
N TRP A 57 -0.91 5.60 0.80
CA TRP A 57 -0.53 5.32 2.17
C TRP A 57 -0.02 6.60 2.81
N ASN A 58 -0.59 6.95 3.94
CA ASN A 58 -0.26 8.20 4.64
C ASN A 58 0.86 8.05 5.65
N GLY A 59 1.56 6.91 5.68
CA GLY A 59 2.69 6.69 6.57
C GLY A 59 2.30 6.26 7.97
N GLU A 60 1.04 5.91 8.19
CA GLU A 60 0.56 5.48 9.52
C GLU A 60 0.28 3.97 9.52
N ASN A 61 0.39 3.37 10.72
CA ASN A 61 -0.01 1.98 10.88
C ASN A 61 -1.54 1.88 11.05
N ASP A 62 -2.04 0.67 11.26
CA ASP A 62 -3.49 0.43 11.39
C ASP A 62 -4.11 1.12 12.60
N PHE A 63 -3.28 1.55 13.54
CA PHE A 63 -3.74 2.21 14.75
C PHE A 63 -3.60 3.73 14.69
N GLY A 64 -3.21 4.26 13.52
CA GLY A 64 -3.07 5.70 13.32
C GLY A 64 -1.75 6.27 13.80
N LYS A 65 -0.80 5.43 14.17
CA LYS A 65 0.51 5.90 14.63
C LYS A 65 1.43 6.10 13.43
N GLU A 66 2.13 7.23 13.41
CA GLU A 66 3.08 7.54 12.35
C GLU A 66 4.27 6.58 12.39
N MET A 67 4.64 6.08 11.21
CA MET A 67 5.77 5.19 11.08
C MET A 67 7.04 5.99 10.81
N PRO A 68 8.21 5.47 11.23
CA PRO A 68 9.49 6.17 10.98
C PRO A 68 9.82 6.23 9.50
N THR A 69 10.62 7.23 9.15
CA THR A 69 11.26 7.29 7.83
C THR A 69 12.02 5.99 7.58
N GLY A 70 11.88 5.42 6.40
CA GLY A 70 12.61 4.22 6.03
C GLY A 70 11.97 3.47 4.90
N MET A 71 12.48 2.28 4.66
CA MET A 71 12.01 1.38 3.61
C MET A 71 10.86 0.52 4.10
N TYR A 72 9.87 0.37 3.23
CA TYR A 72 8.71 -0.50 3.49
C TYR A 72 8.42 -1.32 2.24
N PHE A 73 7.65 -2.39 2.42
CA PHE A 73 7.21 -3.24 1.32
C PHE A 73 5.69 -3.18 1.21
N VAL A 74 5.22 -3.12 -0.02
CA VAL A 74 3.79 -3.26 -0.32
C VAL A 74 3.59 -4.63 -0.93
N GLN A 75 2.68 -5.41 -0.38
CA GLN A 75 2.36 -6.72 -0.93
C GLN A 75 0.92 -6.75 -1.38
N LEU A 76 0.73 -7.10 -2.65
CA LEU A 76 -0.59 -7.33 -3.23
C LEU A 76 -0.79 -8.84 -3.37
N THR A 77 -1.91 -9.33 -2.87
CA THR A 77 -2.30 -10.72 -3.03
C THR A 77 -3.67 -10.81 -3.63
N THR A 78 -3.93 -11.87 -4.39
CA THR A 78 -5.25 -12.13 -4.97
C THR A 78 -5.74 -13.50 -4.56
N SER A 79 -7.05 -13.70 -4.69
CA SER A 79 -7.67 -15.00 -4.37
C SER A 79 -7.21 -16.12 -5.29
N THR A 80 -6.63 -15.79 -6.45
CA THR A 80 -6.08 -16.79 -7.36
C THR A 80 -4.66 -17.19 -7.02
N GLY A 81 -4.09 -16.61 -5.96
CA GLY A 81 -2.74 -16.95 -5.50
C GLY A 81 -1.63 -16.08 -6.04
N MET A 82 -1.96 -15.00 -6.76
CA MET A 82 -0.94 -14.06 -7.22
C MET A 82 -0.39 -13.28 -6.02
N ILE A 83 0.92 -13.12 -5.98
CA ILE A 83 1.60 -12.30 -4.97
C ILE A 83 2.55 -11.36 -5.69
N LYS A 84 2.45 -10.08 -5.40
CA LYS A 84 3.33 -9.08 -5.98
C LYS A 84 3.85 -8.16 -4.90
N ASN A 85 5.16 -7.99 -4.84
CA ASN A 85 5.82 -7.16 -3.83
C ASN A 85 6.50 -5.98 -4.50
N SER A 86 6.46 -4.83 -3.83
CA SER A 86 7.16 -3.62 -4.27
C SER A 86 7.79 -2.96 -3.06
N LYS A 87 8.94 -2.33 -3.29
CA LYS A 87 9.58 -1.51 -2.25
C LYS A 87 9.10 -0.08 -2.37
N MET A 88 9.06 0.61 -1.25
CA MET A 88 8.83 2.04 -1.26
C MET A 88 9.56 2.68 -0.09
N MET A 89 9.88 3.96 -0.26
CA MET A 89 10.56 4.74 0.77
C MET A 89 9.57 5.72 1.37
N LEU A 90 9.46 5.72 2.70
CA LEU A 90 8.70 6.72 3.42
C LEU A 90 9.67 7.79 3.89
N LEU A 91 9.48 9.01 3.41
CA LEU A 91 10.31 10.16 3.78
C LEU A 91 9.46 11.17 4.52
N LYS A 92 9.94 11.60 5.65
CA LYS A 92 9.26 12.61 6.45
C LYS A 92 10.03 13.91 6.48
#